data_bae7e4c4d38e4144052f64e9e5db3033
#
_entry.id   bae7e4c4d38e4144052f64e9e5db3033
#
_cell.length_a   1.000
_cell.length_b   1.000
_cell.length_c   1.000
_cell.angle_alpha   90.00
_cell.angle_beta   90.00
_cell.angle_gamma   90.00
#
_symmetry.space_group_name_H-M   'P 1'
#
loop_
_entity.id
_entity.type
_entity.pdbx_description
1 polymer ?
#
loop_
_entity_poly.entity_id
_entity_poly.type
_entity_poly.pdbx_seq_one_letter_code
_entity_poly.pdbx_strand_id
1 'polypeptide(L)'
;MYILSNITGSHHQDLQRLVDQGGDRLLITSPFLASDMTSFLDGFHFNAIKNIELVTTFKANDPEQLTKPKQLLDFLEYFNTKYPTVKAKAHIDNSLHGKIYALTKNHEHQAIITSANFTKNGLHHNHEWGVLTPHSDHLDNLIDEIYEAIEFRELTLTQLRKAVMFAEQYSSQKAWETKQPSADIDILPRVYSSESDSDKEPLYFLKPIGTQDDPVLLEERRDYSDLHQNLHFSKKKPKGVTKGDIVITTGVGCGSLLSYFKVTGSLFHVTDQEIKQESWKERWPWYMEGQNHSCDFGGSWWEYDIKRNAALEEFRQLYPTIPVTKSGNFTLGTLNFGNDKVQITKEFGEFLIGKIKNCMK
;
A
#
# COMPACT_ATOMS: atom_id res chain seq x y z
N MET A 1 -20.13 -11.08 -13.03
CA MET A 1 -20.33 -9.67 -12.57
C MET A 1 -21.82 -9.49 -12.31
N TYR A 2 -22.20 -8.95 -11.13
CA TYR A 2 -23.58 -8.68 -10.73
C TYR A 2 -23.72 -7.22 -10.38
N ILE A 3 -24.82 -6.57 -10.81
CA ILE A 3 -25.13 -5.19 -10.46
C ILE A 3 -25.79 -5.17 -9.07
N LEU A 4 -25.34 -4.26 -8.22
CA LEU A 4 -25.82 -4.04 -6.86
C LEU A 4 -26.49 -2.66 -6.78
N SER A 5 -27.53 -2.54 -5.95
CA SER A 5 -28.24 -1.28 -5.77
C SER A 5 -28.95 -1.23 -4.41
N ASN A 6 -28.90 -0.10 -3.73
CA ASN A 6 -29.71 0.14 -2.53
C ASN A 6 -31.19 0.42 -2.82
N ILE A 7 -31.59 0.55 -4.10
CA ILE A 7 -33.00 0.77 -4.47
C ILE A 7 -33.78 -0.56 -4.45
N THR A 8 -33.16 -1.61 -4.97
CA THR A 8 -33.78 -2.94 -5.10
C THR A 8 -33.19 -3.99 -4.17
N GLY A 9 -32.11 -3.65 -3.48
CA GLY A 9 -31.38 -4.50 -2.56
C GLY A 9 -30.76 -3.69 -1.42
N SER A 10 -29.64 -4.14 -0.88
CA SER A 10 -28.90 -3.46 0.18
C SER A 10 -27.40 -3.79 0.07
N HIS A 11 -26.59 -2.78 -0.10
CA HIS A 11 -25.11 -2.94 -0.08
C HIS A 11 -24.61 -3.53 1.24
N HIS A 12 -25.30 -3.25 2.35
CA HIS A 12 -25.00 -3.89 3.64
C HIS A 12 -25.17 -5.40 3.57
N GLN A 13 -26.31 -5.89 3.03
CA GLN A 13 -26.54 -7.33 2.90
C GLN A 13 -25.56 -7.98 1.92
N ASP A 14 -25.21 -7.29 0.83
CA ASP A 14 -24.27 -7.80 -0.16
C ASP A 14 -22.85 -7.87 0.44
N LEU A 15 -22.44 -6.85 1.21
CA LEU A 15 -21.18 -6.88 1.94
C LEU A 15 -21.18 -7.97 3.01
N GLN A 16 -22.29 -8.15 3.76
CA GLN A 16 -22.38 -9.24 4.74
C GLN A 16 -22.26 -10.61 4.05
N ARG A 17 -22.92 -10.82 2.90
CA ARG A 17 -22.78 -12.07 2.14
C ARG A 17 -21.34 -12.31 1.68
N LEU A 18 -20.61 -11.24 1.31
CA LEU A 18 -19.19 -11.33 0.98
C LEU A 18 -18.37 -11.75 2.21
N VAL A 19 -18.60 -11.13 3.36
CA VAL A 19 -17.91 -11.43 4.63
C VAL A 19 -18.23 -12.86 5.11
N ASP A 20 -19.48 -13.32 4.98
CA ASP A 20 -19.92 -14.64 5.42
C ASP A 20 -19.25 -15.79 4.64
N GLN A 21 -18.70 -15.53 3.45
CA GLN A 21 -17.91 -16.53 2.73
C GLN A 21 -16.63 -16.91 3.46
N GLY A 22 -16.18 -16.07 4.40
CA GLY A 22 -14.93 -16.21 5.11
C GLY A 22 -13.70 -16.08 4.22
N GLY A 23 -12.59 -15.67 4.78
CA GLY A 23 -11.38 -15.50 3.99
C GLY A 23 -10.17 -15.09 4.79
N ASP A 24 -9.06 -15.00 4.08
CA ASP A 24 -7.78 -14.65 4.68
C ASP A 24 -7.69 -13.15 4.97
N ARG A 25 -8.38 -12.33 4.16
CA ARG A 25 -8.36 -10.87 4.31
C ARG A 25 -9.61 -10.22 3.72
N LEU A 26 -10.15 -9.23 4.44
CA LEU A 26 -11.14 -8.26 3.94
C LEU A 26 -10.46 -6.88 3.84
N LEU A 27 -10.31 -6.37 2.63
CA LEU A 27 -9.85 -4.99 2.36
C LEU A 27 -11.08 -4.09 2.18
N ILE A 28 -11.12 -3.00 2.93
CA ILE A 28 -12.16 -1.98 2.84
C ILE A 28 -11.49 -0.67 2.42
N THR A 29 -11.91 -0.07 1.31
CA THR A 29 -11.52 1.29 0.97
C THR A 29 -12.74 2.21 1.04
N SER A 30 -12.64 3.30 1.79
CA SER A 30 -13.70 4.30 1.88
C SER A 30 -13.16 5.64 2.39
N PRO A 31 -13.37 6.76 1.67
CA PRO A 31 -12.95 8.07 2.15
C PRO A 31 -13.74 8.52 3.38
N PHE A 32 -15.02 8.16 3.47
CA PHE A 32 -15.89 8.51 4.58
C PHE A 32 -16.26 7.28 5.42
N LEU A 33 -16.26 7.45 6.73
CA LEU A 33 -16.52 6.39 7.71
C LEU A 33 -17.75 6.69 8.55
N ALA A 34 -18.35 5.64 9.14
CA ALA A 34 -19.46 5.79 10.06
C ALA A 34 -19.05 6.66 11.28
N SER A 35 -19.90 7.59 11.67
CA SER A 35 -19.67 8.49 12.82
C SER A 35 -19.58 7.71 14.15
N ASP A 36 -20.45 6.71 14.32
CA ASP A 36 -20.38 5.72 15.39
C ASP A 36 -19.92 4.39 14.78
N MET A 37 -18.60 4.19 14.78
CA MET A 37 -17.97 3.03 14.16
C MET A 37 -18.34 1.74 14.89
N THR A 38 -18.41 1.78 16.22
CA THR A 38 -18.72 0.60 17.04
C THR A 38 -20.11 0.06 16.76
N SER A 39 -21.14 0.91 16.89
CA SER A 39 -22.53 0.53 16.59
C SER A 39 -22.71 0.11 15.12
N PHE A 40 -21.97 0.73 14.21
CA PHE A 40 -22.03 0.38 12.79
C PHE A 40 -21.45 -1.01 12.52
N LEU A 41 -20.30 -1.35 13.11
CA LEU A 41 -19.66 -2.65 12.98
C LEU A 41 -20.45 -3.78 13.64
N ASP A 42 -21.26 -3.49 14.66
CA ASP A 42 -22.17 -4.47 15.30
C ASP A 42 -23.20 -5.04 14.31
N GLY A 43 -23.44 -4.37 13.20
CA GLY A 43 -24.29 -4.86 12.12
C GLY A 43 -23.66 -5.97 11.27
N PHE A 44 -22.41 -6.36 11.53
CA PHE A 44 -21.67 -7.37 10.75
C PHE A 44 -21.16 -8.53 11.61
N HIS A 45 -20.90 -9.68 10.96
CA HIS A 45 -20.33 -10.88 11.59
C HIS A 45 -18.99 -11.21 10.92
N PHE A 46 -17.88 -10.95 11.63
CA PHE A 46 -16.52 -11.10 11.07
C PHE A 46 -15.80 -12.40 11.50
N ASN A 47 -16.49 -13.35 12.13
CA ASN A 47 -15.87 -14.56 12.69
C ASN A 47 -15.07 -15.41 11.69
N ALA A 48 -15.42 -15.33 10.41
CA ALA A 48 -14.80 -16.11 9.35
C ALA A 48 -13.64 -15.38 8.64
N ILE A 49 -13.29 -14.15 9.08
CA ILE A 49 -12.22 -13.32 8.50
C ILE A 49 -10.98 -13.43 9.40
N LYS A 50 -9.79 -13.58 8.82
CA LYS A 50 -8.51 -13.61 9.57
C LYS A 50 -7.89 -12.21 9.71
N ASN A 51 -7.93 -11.40 8.65
CA ASN A 51 -7.36 -10.06 8.62
C ASN A 51 -8.39 -9.08 8.05
N ILE A 52 -8.47 -7.88 8.61
CA ILE A 52 -9.29 -6.79 8.08
C ILE A 52 -8.44 -5.53 7.96
N GLU A 53 -8.46 -4.90 6.78
CA GLU A 53 -7.66 -3.73 6.49
C GLU A 53 -8.56 -2.61 5.96
N LEU A 54 -8.48 -1.45 6.59
CA LEU A 54 -9.23 -0.26 6.23
C LEU A 54 -8.28 0.77 5.62
N VAL A 55 -8.54 1.20 4.40
CA VAL A 55 -7.86 2.33 3.74
C VAL A 55 -8.83 3.50 3.67
N THR A 56 -8.44 4.65 4.18
CA THR A 56 -9.28 5.85 4.23
C THR A 56 -8.46 7.12 4.02
N THR A 57 -9.14 8.28 3.95
CA THR A 57 -8.50 9.59 3.89
C THR A 57 -8.26 10.15 5.29
N PHE A 58 -7.22 10.99 5.42
CA PHE A 58 -6.97 11.80 6.62
C PHE A 58 -6.30 13.11 6.18
N LYS A 59 -7.05 13.90 5.40
CA LYS A 59 -6.53 15.09 4.70
C LYS A 59 -6.25 16.23 5.67
N ALA A 60 -5.09 16.89 5.51
CA ALA A 60 -4.79 18.13 6.21
C ALA A 60 -5.86 19.20 5.96
N ASN A 61 -6.14 20.01 6.96
CA ASN A 61 -7.10 21.13 6.90
C ASN A 61 -8.55 20.74 6.56
N ASP A 62 -8.89 19.45 6.66
CA ASP A 62 -10.23 18.93 6.47
C ASP A 62 -10.95 18.83 7.84
N PRO A 63 -12.25 19.22 7.96
CA PRO A 63 -13.01 19.05 9.20
C PRO A 63 -13.00 17.62 9.74
N GLU A 64 -12.87 16.61 8.89
CA GLU A 64 -12.73 15.20 9.31
C GLU A 64 -11.46 14.91 10.11
N GLN A 65 -10.45 15.80 10.09
CA GLN A 65 -9.28 15.70 10.97
C GLN A 65 -9.67 15.60 12.46
N LEU A 66 -10.83 16.13 12.84
CA LEU A 66 -11.31 16.12 14.22
C LEU A 66 -12.07 14.85 14.60
N THR A 67 -12.65 14.15 13.64
CA THR A 67 -13.50 12.97 13.86
C THR A 67 -12.81 11.67 13.43
N LYS A 68 -12.02 11.71 12.37
CA LYS A 68 -11.35 10.54 11.81
C LYS A 68 -10.47 9.77 12.79
N PRO A 69 -9.67 10.43 13.66
CA PRO A 69 -8.87 9.71 14.66
C PRO A 69 -9.69 8.80 15.55
N LYS A 70 -10.85 9.28 16.03
CA LYS A 70 -11.76 8.52 16.87
C LYS A 70 -12.38 7.34 16.09
N GLN A 71 -12.84 7.57 14.86
CA GLN A 71 -13.39 6.52 14.01
C GLN A 71 -12.39 5.39 13.74
N LEU A 72 -11.12 5.73 13.48
CA LEU A 72 -10.05 4.75 13.26
C LEU A 72 -9.66 4.03 14.56
N LEU A 73 -9.59 4.74 15.67
CA LEU A 73 -9.33 4.15 16.98
C LEU A 73 -10.43 3.14 17.34
N ASP A 74 -11.70 3.54 17.22
CA ASP A 74 -12.85 2.68 17.49
C ASP A 74 -12.86 1.44 16.59
N PHE A 75 -12.49 1.59 15.32
CA PHE A 75 -12.34 0.47 14.39
C PHE A 75 -11.32 -0.55 14.92
N LEU A 76 -10.11 -0.13 15.26
CA LEU A 76 -9.08 -1.05 15.74
C LEU A 76 -9.42 -1.65 17.11
N GLU A 77 -9.94 -0.85 18.05
CA GLU A 77 -10.33 -1.32 19.38
C GLU A 77 -11.52 -2.30 19.33
N TYR A 78 -12.45 -2.09 18.41
CA TYR A 78 -13.57 -3.01 18.18
C TYR A 78 -13.10 -4.42 17.86
N PHE A 79 -12.20 -4.55 16.87
CA PHE A 79 -11.68 -5.86 16.50
C PHE A 79 -10.82 -6.48 17.60
N ASN A 80 -9.94 -5.72 18.24
CA ASN A 80 -9.12 -6.21 19.34
C ASN A 80 -9.97 -6.73 20.52
N THR A 81 -11.15 -6.15 20.75
CA THR A 81 -12.01 -6.50 21.87
C THR A 81 -12.99 -7.62 21.50
N LYS A 82 -13.71 -7.47 20.38
CA LYS A 82 -14.82 -8.35 20.02
C LYS A 82 -14.36 -9.55 19.17
N TYR A 83 -13.29 -9.36 18.37
CA TYR A 83 -12.75 -10.38 17.48
C TYR A 83 -11.22 -10.52 17.65
N PRO A 84 -10.70 -10.95 18.82
CA PRO A 84 -9.27 -10.92 19.14
C PRO A 84 -8.40 -11.81 18.21
N THR A 85 -9.02 -12.72 17.47
CA THR A 85 -8.35 -13.56 16.46
C THR A 85 -8.23 -12.88 15.10
N VAL A 86 -8.96 -11.78 14.87
CA VAL A 86 -8.94 -10.99 13.62
C VAL A 86 -7.89 -9.89 13.76
N LYS A 87 -6.92 -9.88 12.86
CA LYS A 87 -5.91 -8.80 12.82
C LYS A 87 -6.48 -7.61 12.06
N ALA A 88 -6.73 -6.49 12.74
CA ALA A 88 -7.22 -5.25 12.14
C ALA A 88 -6.09 -4.26 11.90
N LYS A 89 -6.12 -3.58 10.74
CA LYS A 89 -5.17 -2.54 10.33
C LYS A 89 -5.89 -1.35 9.73
N ALA A 90 -5.27 -0.17 9.88
CA ALA A 90 -5.74 1.07 9.29
C ALA A 90 -4.62 1.76 8.51
N HIS A 91 -4.94 2.19 7.28
CA HIS A 91 -4.02 2.83 6.34
C HIS A 91 -4.61 4.13 5.80
N ILE A 92 -3.74 5.03 5.37
CA ILE A 92 -4.14 6.33 4.84
C ILE A 92 -3.69 6.47 3.39
N ASP A 93 -4.63 6.82 2.53
CA ASP A 93 -4.44 7.38 1.19
C ASP A 93 -5.26 8.66 1.05
N ASN A 94 -4.61 9.82 1.07
CA ASN A 94 -5.29 11.12 1.02
C ASN A 94 -5.87 11.46 -0.37
N SER A 95 -5.54 10.68 -1.39
CA SER A 95 -6.12 10.79 -2.74
C SER A 95 -7.30 9.85 -2.96
N LEU A 96 -7.62 8.99 -1.99
CA LEU A 96 -8.67 7.99 -2.10
C LEU A 96 -10.04 8.64 -2.35
N HIS A 97 -10.75 8.13 -3.37
CA HIS A 97 -12.17 8.38 -3.58
C HIS A 97 -12.96 7.11 -3.91
N GLY A 98 -12.27 6.02 -4.23
CA GLY A 98 -12.87 4.71 -4.49
C GLY A 98 -13.50 4.08 -3.25
N LYS A 99 -14.59 3.32 -3.43
CA LYS A 99 -15.21 2.49 -2.40
C LYS A 99 -15.18 1.06 -2.91
N ILE A 100 -14.33 0.25 -2.29
CA ILE A 100 -14.08 -1.12 -2.69
C ILE A 100 -14.06 -1.98 -1.43
N TYR A 101 -14.78 -3.08 -1.48
CA TYR A 101 -14.81 -4.10 -0.44
C TYR A 101 -14.33 -5.40 -1.06
N ALA A 102 -13.08 -5.79 -0.80
CA ALA A 102 -12.46 -6.95 -1.44
C ALA A 102 -12.14 -8.04 -0.43
N LEU A 103 -12.69 -9.23 -0.68
CA LEU A 103 -12.39 -10.44 0.07
C LEU A 103 -11.30 -11.23 -0.65
N THR A 104 -10.25 -11.60 0.07
CA THR A 104 -9.23 -12.56 -0.38
C THR A 104 -9.47 -13.90 0.30
N LYS A 105 -9.59 -14.95 -0.49
CA LYS A 105 -9.77 -16.33 -0.03
C LYS A 105 -9.00 -17.29 -0.94
N ASN A 106 -8.14 -18.11 -0.37
CA ASN A 106 -7.34 -19.08 -1.13
C ASN A 106 -6.60 -18.44 -2.33
N HIS A 107 -6.05 -17.24 -2.13
CA HIS A 107 -5.31 -16.45 -3.14
C HIS A 107 -6.16 -15.84 -4.26
N GLU A 108 -7.46 -16.00 -4.22
CA GLU A 108 -8.40 -15.37 -5.14
C GLU A 108 -9.08 -14.17 -4.48
N HIS A 109 -9.32 -13.13 -5.28
CA HIS A 109 -10.02 -11.93 -4.84
C HIS A 109 -11.44 -11.92 -5.40
N GLN A 110 -12.38 -11.48 -4.57
CA GLN A 110 -13.72 -11.10 -5.00
C GLN A 110 -14.03 -9.72 -4.43
N ALA A 111 -14.60 -8.81 -5.21
CA ALA A 111 -14.81 -7.46 -4.74
C ALA A 111 -16.16 -6.87 -5.10
N ILE A 112 -16.68 -6.05 -4.19
CA ILE A 112 -17.74 -5.09 -4.45
C ILE A 112 -17.09 -3.74 -4.75
N ILE A 113 -17.27 -3.22 -5.96
CA ILE A 113 -16.86 -1.87 -6.36
C ILE A 113 -18.13 -1.03 -6.44
N THR A 114 -18.21 0.06 -5.70
CA THR A 114 -19.47 0.77 -5.49
C THR A 114 -19.28 2.26 -5.27
N SER A 115 -20.37 3.02 -5.32
CA SER A 115 -20.44 4.41 -4.84
C SER A 115 -20.68 4.51 -3.33
N ALA A 116 -21.09 3.42 -2.67
CA ALA A 116 -21.46 3.38 -1.25
C ALA A 116 -20.25 3.47 -0.32
N ASN A 117 -20.18 4.52 0.49
CA ASN A 117 -19.17 4.66 1.55
C ASN A 117 -19.43 3.67 2.70
N PHE A 118 -18.38 3.39 3.49
CA PHE A 118 -18.44 2.56 4.70
C PHE A 118 -19.12 3.32 5.86
N THR A 119 -20.38 3.65 5.63
CA THR A 119 -21.26 4.39 6.52
C THR A 119 -22.65 3.77 6.53
N LYS A 120 -23.43 4.05 7.58
CA LYS A 120 -24.83 3.59 7.65
C LYS A 120 -25.65 4.11 6.46
N ASN A 121 -25.50 5.38 6.11
CA ASN A 121 -26.23 5.97 4.98
C ASN A 121 -25.78 5.36 3.64
N GLY A 122 -24.48 5.20 3.42
CA GLY A 122 -23.94 4.62 2.18
C GLY A 122 -24.41 3.18 1.97
N LEU A 123 -24.36 2.34 3.00
CA LEU A 123 -24.71 0.93 2.85
C LEU A 123 -26.22 0.62 2.95
N HIS A 124 -27.05 1.54 3.48
CA HIS A 124 -28.48 1.27 3.70
C HIS A 124 -29.46 2.28 3.07
N HIS A 125 -29.13 3.58 3.07
CA HIS A 125 -30.16 4.61 2.89
C HIS A 125 -30.01 5.41 1.59
N ASN A 126 -28.76 5.71 1.19
CA ASN A 126 -28.53 6.46 -0.03
C ASN A 126 -28.82 5.60 -1.27
N HIS A 127 -29.16 6.27 -2.38
CA HIS A 127 -29.19 5.61 -3.68
C HIS A 127 -27.75 5.37 -4.15
N GLU A 128 -27.31 4.15 -3.99
CA GLU A 128 -25.95 3.73 -4.33
C GLU A 128 -25.99 2.57 -5.32
N TRP A 129 -25.02 2.52 -6.21
CA TRP A 129 -24.86 1.47 -7.19
C TRP A 129 -23.48 0.88 -7.12
N GLY A 130 -23.37 -0.39 -7.47
CA GLY A 130 -22.10 -1.10 -7.49
C GLY A 130 -22.15 -2.34 -8.35
N VAL A 131 -21.02 -3.01 -8.38
CA VAL A 131 -20.85 -4.31 -9.03
C VAL A 131 -20.12 -5.26 -8.10
N LEU A 132 -20.59 -6.50 -8.06
CA LEU A 132 -19.80 -7.62 -7.52
C LEU A 132 -19.01 -8.23 -8.67
N THR A 133 -17.70 -8.22 -8.56
CA THR A 133 -16.77 -8.78 -9.54
C THR A 133 -16.06 -10.01 -8.98
N PRO A 134 -15.99 -11.13 -9.74
CA PRO A 134 -15.20 -12.28 -9.35
C PRO A 134 -13.71 -12.01 -9.57
N HIS A 135 -12.89 -12.96 -9.14
CA HIS A 135 -11.45 -12.97 -9.36
C HIS A 135 -11.06 -12.79 -10.83
N SER A 136 -10.04 -11.99 -11.06
CA SER A 136 -9.38 -11.76 -12.35
C SER A 136 -8.06 -11.04 -12.15
N ASP A 137 -7.13 -11.13 -13.12
CA ASP A 137 -5.86 -10.41 -13.11
C ASP A 137 -6.05 -8.89 -12.98
N HIS A 138 -7.15 -8.36 -13.53
CA HIS A 138 -7.48 -6.92 -13.38
C HIS A 138 -7.85 -6.56 -11.94
N LEU A 139 -8.52 -7.45 -11.21
CA LEU A 139 -8.85 -7.24 -9.81
C LEU A 139 -7.60 -7.34 -8.93
N ASP A 140 -6.72 -8.28 -9.22
CA ASP A 140 -5.43 -8.42 -8.54
C ASP A 140 -4.60 -7.14 -8.70
N ASN A 141 -4.51 -6.63 -9.94
CA ASN A 141 -3.82 -5.37 -10.23
C ASN A 141 -4.44 -4.17 -9.50
N LEU A 142 -5.78 -4.07 -9.46
CA LEU A 142 -6.48 -3.01 -8.74
C LEU A 142 -6.14 -3.04 -7.23
N ILE A 143 -6.08 -4.22 -6.63
CA ILE A 143 -5.73 -4.38 -5.22
C ILE A 143 -4.27 -3.97 -4.98
N ASP A 144 -3.35 -4.36 -5.85
CA ASP A 144 -1.96 -3.92 -5.78
C ASP A 144 -1.84 -2.39 -5.88
N GLU A 145 -2.57 -1.76 -6.82
CA GLU A 145 -2.61 -0.30 -6.96
C GLU A 145 -3.11 0.40 -5.69
N ILE A 146 -4.10 -0.17 -4.99
CA ILE A 146 -4.59 0.37 -3.71
C ILE A 146 -3.46 0.38 -2.68
N TYR A 147 -2.70 -0.72 -2.56
CA TYR A 147 -1.59 -0.78 -1.60
C TYR A 147 -0.42 0.15 -1.98
N GLU A 148 -0.15 0.32 -3.27
CA GLU A 148 0.85 1.27 -3.77
C GLU A 148 0.45 2.74 -3.53
N ALA A 149 -0.86 3.02 -3.43
CA ALA A 149 -1.39 4.36 -3.17
C ALA A 149 -1.32 4.76 -1.68
N ILE A 150 -1.09 3.83 -0.76
CA ILE A 150 -1.00 4.11 0.68
C ILE A 150 0.18 5.06 0.95
N GLU A 151 -0.12 6.20 1.58
CA GLU A 151 0.87 7.26 1.83
C GLU A 151 1.69 7.06 3.10
N PHE A 152 1.08 6.44 4.11
CA PHE A 152 1.66 6.32 5.44
C PHE A 152 1.73 4.85 5.86
N ARG A 153 2.70 4.54 6.72
CA ARG A 153 2.75 3.23 7.37
C ARG A 153 1.47 3.00 8.17
N GLU A 154 1.22 1.74 8.50
CA GLU A 154 0.09 1.33 9.35
C GLU A 154 0.01 2.19 10.61
N LEU A 155 -1.18 2.68 10.91
CA LEU A 155 -1.46 3.46 12.12
C LEU A 155 -1.61 2.51 13.32
N THR A 156 -0.79 2.72 14.34
CA THR A 156 -0.87 1.97 15.59
C THR A 156 -1.93 2.56 16.54
N LEU A 157 -2.43 1.75 17.48
CA LEU A 157 -3.34 2.24 18.53
C LEU A 157 -2.76 3.41 19.33
N THR A 158 -1.44 3.37 19.62
CA THR A 158 -0.76 4.46 20.33
C THR A 158 -0.80 5.76 19.52
N GLN A 159 -0.53 5.69 18.23
CA GLN A 159 -0.60 6.85 17.33
C GLN A 159 -2.02 7.41 17.23
N LEU A 160 -3.03 6.53 17.11
CA LEU A 160 -4.42 6.96 17.04
C LEU A 160 -4.91 7.59 18.35
N ARG A 161 -4.53 7.07 19.51
CA ARG A 161 -4.84 7.71 20.81
C ARG A 161 -4.21 9.11 20.91
N LYS A 162 -2.96 9.29 20.46
CA LYS A 162 -2.35 10.62 20.36
C LYS A 162 -3.10 11.52 19.39
N ALA A 163 -3.52 11.00 18.23
CA ALA A 163 -4.28 11.76 17.24
C ALA A 163 -5.63 12.24 17.81
N VAL A 164 -6.33 11.38 18.56
CA VAL A 164 -7.58 11.75 19.27
C VAL A 164 -7.31 12.89 20.27
N MET A 165 -6.26 12.77 21.08
CA MET A 165 -5.90 13.85 22.01
C MET A 165 -5.64 15.19 21.31
N PHE A 166 -4.91 15.19 20.19
CA PHE A 166 -4.68 16.41 19.40
C PHE A 166 -5.98 16.99 18.84
N ALA A 167 -6.88 16.13 18.33
CA ALA A 167 -8.17 16.57 17.80
C ALA A 167 -9.06 17.19 18.90
N GLU A 168 -9.11 16.60 20.09
CA GLU A 168 -9.86 17.10 21.26
C GLU A 168 -9.30 18.41 21.77
N GLN A 169 -7.95 18.53 21.91
CA GLN A 169 -7.30 19.78 22.30
C GLN A 169 -7.60 20.92 21.31
N TYR A 170 -7.50 20.64 20.02
CA TYR A 170 -7.82 21.63 18.99
C TYR A 170 -9.28 22.06 19.04
N SER A 171 -10.22 21.11 19.18
CA SER A 171 -11.64 21.39 19.28
C SER A 171 -11.99 22.23 20.51
N SER A 172 -11.36 21.95 21.67
CA SER A 172 -11.58 22.71 22.90
C SER A 172 -11.03 24.13 22.82
N GLN A 173 -9.91 24.35 22.13
CA GLN A 173 -9.34 25.69 21.93
C GLN A 173 -10.19 26.56 20.99
N LYS A 174 -10.85 25.96 19.97
CA LYS A 174 -11.70 26.68 19.00
C LYS A 174 -13.18 26.79 19.37
N ALA A 175 -13.62 26.20 20.46
CA ALA A 175 -15.02 26.25 20.90
C ALA A 175 -15.57 27.68 21.15
N TRP A 176 -14.72 28.69 21.14
CA TRP A 176 -15.06 30.12 21.29
C TRP A 176 -15.26 30.88 19.98
N GLU A 177 -14.94 30.27 18.83
CA GLU A 177 -15.09 30.90 17.51
C GLU A 177 -16.38 30.43 16.82
N THR A 178 -17.33 31.34 16.63
CA THR A 178 -18.70 31.09 16.11
C THR A 178 -18.80 30.84 14.60
N LYS A 179 -17.74 30.47 13.90
CA LYS A 179 -17.79 30.07 12.48
C LYS A 179 -17.35 28.62 12.34
N GLN A 180 -17.99 27.87 11.41
CA GLN A 180 -17.61 26.48 11.09
C GLN A 180 -16.10 26.37 11.00
N PRO A 181 -15.44 25.54 11.80
CA PRO A 181 -14.01 25.46 11.82
C PRO A 181 -13.54 24.87 10.49
N SER A 182 -12.89 25.68 9.67
CA SER A 182 -11.88 25.13 8.80
C SER A 182 -10.82 24.58 9.75
N ALA A 183 -10.60 23.28 9.77
CA ALA A 183 -9.56 22.69 10.62
C ALA A 183 -8.20 23.03 10.01
N ASP A 184 -7.63 24.16 10.40
CA ASP A 184 -6.25 24.51 10.05
C ASP A 184 -5.28 23.67 10.90
N ILE A 185 -5.31 22.36 10.67
CA ILE A 185 -4.50 21.38 11.40
C ILE A 185 -4.10 20.21 10.48
N ASP A 186 -2.87 19.76 10.64
CA ASP A 186 -2.39 18.50 10.10
C ASP A 186 -1.88 17.61 11.25
N ILE A 187 -2.65 16.57 11.56
CA ILE A 187 -2.39 15.71 12.72
C ILE A 187 -1.36 14.62 12.39
N LEU A 188 -1.40 14.04 11.18
CA LEU A 188 -0.55 12.89 10.83
C LEU A 188 0.94 13.14 11.01
N PRO A 189 1.54 14.23 10.51
CA PRO A 189 2.97 14.48 10.73
C PRO A 189 3.35 14.58 12.21
N ARG A 190 2.45 15.12 13.07
CA ARG A 190 2.70 15.22 14.52
C ARG A 190 2.72 13.87 15.22
N VAL A 191 1.95 12.90 14.70
CA VAL A 191 1.89 11.54 15.24
C VAL A 191 3.11 10.73 14.79
N TYR A 192 3.50 10.84 13.52
CA TYR A 192 4.65 10.12 12.97
C TYR A 192 5.99 10.68 13.44
N SER A 193 6.13 11.99 13.63
CA SER A 193 7.39 12.62 14.08
C SER A 193 7.80 12.25 15.51
N SER A 194 6.90 11.68 16.30
CA SER A 194 7.17 11.29 17.68
C SER A 194 7.80 9.91 17.85
N GLU A 195 7.96 9.14 16.77
CA GLU A 195 8.64 7.83 16.77
C GLU A 195 10.06 8.00 16.23
N SER A 196 11.07 7.54 16.98
CA SER A 196 12.45 7.49 16.48
C SER A 196 12.52 6.52 15.29
N ASP A 197 13.12 6.95 14.17
CA ASP A 197 13.30 6.13 12.95
C ASP A 197 14.14 4.84 13.18
N SER A 198 14.75 4.68 14.37
CA SER A 198 15.67 3.60 14.70
C SER A 198 15.03 2.22 14.86
N ASP A 199 13.72 2.13 15.12
CA ASP A 199 13.05 0.87 15.52
C ASP A 199 12.07 0.33 14.48
N LYS A 200 12.00 0.95 13.29
CA LYS A 200 11.09 0.48 12.22
C LYS A 200 11.72 -0.63 11.40
N GLU A 201 11.05 -1.77 11.31
CA GLU A 201 11.44 -2.80 10.34
C GLU A 201 11.39 -2.23 8.91
N PRO A 202 12.41 -2.52 8.07
CA PRO A 202 12.42 -2.07 6.67
C PRO A 202 11.28 -2.70 5.88
N LEU A 203 10.66 -1.92 5.01
CA LEU A 203 9.81 -2.44 3.95
C LEU A 203 10.66 -2.84 2.75
N TYR A 204 10.16 -3.80 1.98
CA TYR A 204 10.84 -4.33 0.81
C TYR A 204 10.10 -3.98 -0.46
N PHE A 205 10.83 -3.50 -1.46
CA PHE A 205 10.26 -3.12 -2.75
C PHE A 205 11.04 -3.78 -3.88
N LEU A 206 10.32 -4.23 -4.90
CA LEU A 206 10.88 -4.65 -6.17
C LEU A 206 10.66 -3.54 -7.20
N LYS A 207 11.74 -3.06 -7.81
CA LYS A 207 11.74 -1.92 -8.72
C LYS A 207 12.26 -2.29 -10.10
N PRO A 208 11.46 -2.15 -11.18
CA PRO A 208 11.95 -2.30 -12.54
C PRO A 208 12.87 -1.15 -12.93
N ILE A 209 13.93 -1.47 -13.66
CA ILE A 209 14.89 -0.54 -14.28
C ILE A 209 14.83 -0.74 -15.80
N GLY A 210 14.85 0.35 -16.54
CA GLY A 210 14.64 0.37 -17.99
C GLY A 210 13.17 0.57 -18.36
N THR A 211 12.90 0.58 -19.66
CA THR A 211 11.56 0.73 -20.26
C THR A 211 11.38 -0.27 -21.40
N GLN A 212 10.20 -0.33 -22.02
CA GLN A 212 10.01 -1.13 -23.23
C GLN A 212 10.82 -0.58 -24.41
N ASP A 213 11.02 0.76 -24.46
CA ASP A 213 11.76 1.46 -25.53
C ASP A 213 13.28 1.45 -25.27
N ASP A 214 13.71 1.27 -24.02
CA ASP A 214 15.12 1.16 -23.59
C ASP A 214 15.22 0.03 -22.54
N PRO A 215 15.12 -1.24 -22.97
CA PRO A 215 15.19 -2.39 -22.10
C PRO A 215 16.62 -2.62 -21.58
N VAL A 216 16.74 -3.28 -20.44
CA VAL A 216 18.02 -3.81 -19.97
C VAL A 216 18.26 -5.15 -20.65
N LEU A 217 19.26 -5.21 -21.53
CA LEU A 217 19.61 -6.41 -22.25
C LEU A 217 20.82 -7.09 -21.57
N LEU A 218 20.85 -8.41 -21.59
CA LEU A 218 21.92 -9.19 -20.97
C LEU A 218 23.27 -8.94 -21.68
N GLU A 219 23.22 -8.78 -22.99
CA GLU A 219 24.38 -8.60 -23.86
C GLU A 219 25.06 -7.23 -23.66
N GLU A 220 24.32 -6.22 -23.24
CA GLU A 220 24.83 -4.86 -23.00
C GLU A 220 25.69 -4.77 -21.74
N ARG A 221 25.53 -5.69 -20.80
CA ARG A 221 26.31 -5.76 -19.54
C ARG A 221 26.34 -4.44 -18.80
N ARG A 222 25.18 -3.72 -18.73
CA ARG A 222 25.09 -2.43 -18.03
C ARG A 222 25.51 -2.60 -16.57
N ASP A 223 26.42 -1.76 -16.11
CA ASP A 223 26.96 -1.80 -14.76
C ASP A 223 25.99 -1.17 -13.75
N TYR A 224 25.71 -1.89 -12.67
CA TYR A 224 24.90 -1.44 -11.53
C TYR A 224 25.66 -1.58 -10.20
N SER A 225 27.01 -1.42 -10.24
CA SER A 225 27.91 -1.58 -9.09
C SER A 225 28.08 -0.32 -8.25
N ASP A 226 27.63 0.84 -8.71
CA ASP A 226 27.78 2.11 -7.99
C ASP A 226 27.29 2.00 -6.54
N LEU A 227 28.14 2.43 -5.59
CA LEU A 227 27.83 2.38 -4.16
C LEU A 227 26.65 3.27 -3.78
N HIS A 228 26.50 4.40 -4.46
CA HIS A 228 25.40 5.32 -4.25
C HIS A 228 24.69 5.57 -5.57
N GLN A 229 23.38 5.38 -5.58
CA GLN A 229 22.54 5.61 -6.77
C GLN A 229 21.27 6.36 -6.41
N ASN A 230 20.80 7.20 -7.34
CA ASN A 230 19.49 7.80 -7.29
C ASN A 230 18.47 6.81 -7.87
N LEU A 231 17.60 6.32 -7.02
CA LEU A 231 16.50 5.44 -7.39
C LEU A 231 15.35 6.30 -7.89
N HIS A 232 15.19 6.42 -9.21
CA HIS A 232 14.20 7.27 -9.85
C HIS A 232 12.82 6.61 -9.92
N PHE A 233 11.76 7.40 -9.70
CA PHE A 233 10.35 6.99 -9.74
C PHE A 233 9.56 7.81 -10.75
N SER A 234 8.39 7.31 -11.15
CA SER A 234 7.53 7.90 -12.18
C SER A 234 7.04 9.31 -11.82
N LYS A 235 6.30 9.94 -12.75
CA LYS A 235 5.70 11.28 -12.54
C LYS A 235 4.78 11.35 -11.32
N LYS A 236 4.17 10.24 -10.91
CA LYS A 236 3.46 10.18 -9.63
C LYS A 236 4.48 10.14 -8.50
N LYS A 237 4.33 11.04 -7.52
CA LYS A 237 5.16 11.02 -6.31
C LYS A 237 5.08 9.64 -5.67
N PRO A 238 6.21 8.93 -5.50
CA PRO A 238 6.19 7.60 -4.90
C PRO A 238 5.71 7.69 -3.45
N LYS A 239 4.82 6.76 -3.09
CA LYS A 239 4.26 6.68 -1.74
C LYS A 239 4.81 5.42 -1.06
N GLY A 240 4.88 5.44 0.27
CA GLY A 240 5.22 4.27 1.08
C GLY A 240 6.70 3.93 1.19
N VAL A 241 7.57 4.41 0.30
CA VAL A 241 9.02 4.22 0.41
C VAL A 241 9.63 5.30 1.29
N THR A 242 10.44 4.91 2.26
CA THR A 242 11.08 5.83 3.23
C THR A 242 12.52 5.43 3.50
N LYS A 243 13.27 6.31 4.16
CA LYS A 243 14.64 6.01 4.61
C LYS A 243 14.66 4.73 5.46
N GLY A 244 15.61 3.85 5.18
CA GLY A 244 15.78 2.57 5.84
C GLY A 244 15.16 1.39 5.07
N ASP A 245 14.26 1.64 4.13
CA ASP A 245 13.61 0.60 3.33
C ASP A 245 14.58 -0.02 2.31
N ILE A 246 14.26 -1.22 1.85
CA ILE A 246 15.08 -1.99 0.91
C ILE A 246 14.42 -1.98 -0.46
N VAL A 247 15.20 -1.64 -1.48
CA VAL A 247 14.77 -1.66 -2.88
C VAL A 247 15.64 -2.65 -3.65
N ILE A 248 15.01 -3.68 -4.22
CA ILE A 248 15.66 -4.68 -5.08
C ILE A 248 15.32 -4.29 -6.52
N THR A 249 16.33 -4.18 -7.39
CA THR A 249 16.14 -3.77 -8.78
C THR A 249 16.13 -4.97 -9.73
N THR A 250 15.31 -4.87 -10.78
CA THR A 250 15.17 -5.91 -11.80
C THR A 250 15.09 -5.27 -13.18
N GLY A 251 15.76 -5.86 -14.18
CA GLY A 251 15.78 -5.33 -15.55
C GLY A 251 14.45 -5.53 -16.29
N VAL A 252 13.91 -4.47 -16.89
CA VAL A 252 12.88 -4.58 -17.93
C VAL A 252 13.53 -5.16 -19.18
N GLY A 253 12.91 -6.14 -19.83
CA GLY A 253 13.49 -6.87 -20.94
C GLY A 253 14.14 -8.19 -20.50
N CYS A 254 15.29 -8.18 -19.80
CA CYS A 254 15.94 -9.39 -19.34
C CYS A 254 15.20 -10.09 -18.18
N GLY A 255 14.49 -9.34 -17.33
CA GLY A 255 13.82 -9.87 -16.15
C GLY A 255 14.74 -10.34 -15.03
N SER A 256 16.03 -10.01 -15.08
CA SER A 256 17.04 -10.43 -14.12
C SER A 256 17.13 -9.46 -12.95
N LEU A 257 17.56 -9.93 -11.78
CA LEU A 257 17.94 -9.08 -10.65
C LEU A 257 19.23 -8.34 -11.02
N LEU A 258 19.32 -7.05 -10.64
CA LEU A 258 20.46 -6.18 -10.97
C LEU A 258 21.28 -5.80 -9.73
N SER A 259 20.64 -5.36 -8.67
CA SER A 259 21.24 -4.97 -7.39
C SER A 259 20.17 -4.84 -6.31
N TYR A 260 20.59 -4.63 -5.04
CA TYR A 260 19.67 -4.16 -4.01
C TYR A 260 20.27 -3.03 -3.18
N PHE A 261 19.42 -2.14 -2.74
CA PHE A 261 19.76 -0.87 -2.10
C PHE A 261 19.05 -0.72 -0.78
N LYS A 262 19.70 -0.06 0.18
CA LYS A 262 19.05 0.53 1.34
C LYS A 262 18.82 2.01 1.07
N VAL A 263 17.60 2.49 1.20
CA VAL A 263 17.27 3.92 1.04
C VAL A 263 17.90 4.72 2.17
N THR A 264 18.70 5.74 1.81
CA THR A 264 19.47 6.55 2.78
C THR A 264 19.00 7.98 2.88
N GLY A 265 18.34 8.50 1.82
CA GLY A 265 17.90 9.89 1.70
C GLY A 265 16.40 10.07 1.79
N SER A 266 16.00 11.35 1.78
CA SER A 266 14.61 11.77 1.59
C SER A 266 14.22 11.71 0.12
N LEU A 267 12.93 11.94 -0.15
CA LEU A 267 12.43 12.03 -1.52
C LEU A 267 12.72 13.42 -2.11
N PHE A 268 13.35 13.44 -3.28
CA PHE A 268 13.68 14.65 -4.04
C PHE A 268 12.96 14.66 -5.38
N HIS A 269 12.80 15.85 -5.93
CA HIS A 269 12.33 16.04 -7.31
C HIS A 269 13.46 16.65 -8.13
N VAL A 270 13.68 16.14 -9.34
CA VAL A 270 14.69 16.68 -10.27
C VAL A 270 14.38 18.13 -10.64
N THR A 271 15.42 18.89 -10.89
CA THR A 271 15.32 20.29 -11.35
C THR A 271 15.14 20.36 -12.87
N ASP A 272 14.63 21.48 -13.37
CA ASP A 272 14.53 21.73 -14.82
C ASP A 272 15.90 21.68 -15.52
N GLN A 273 16.99 21.99 -14.81
CA GLN A 273 18.33 21.91 -15.34
C GLN A 273 18.78 20.47 -15.55
N GLU A 274 18.48 19.57 -14.60
CA GLU A 274 18.77 18.13 -14.73
C GLU A 274 17.96 17.49 -15.85
N ILE A 275 16.70 17.90 -16.04
CA ILE A 275 15.86 17.43 -17.15
C ILE A 275 16.45 17.87 -18.50
N LYS A 276 17.00 19.08 -18.60
CA LYS A 276 17.66 19.56 -19.83
C LYS A 276 18.94 18.78 -20.15
N GLN A 277 19.66 18.32 -19.13
CA GLN A 277 20.87 17.50 -19.30
C GLN A 277 20.55 16.06 -19.68
N GLU A 278 19.51 15.49 -19.04
CA GLU A 278 19.10 14.12 -19.20
C GLU A 278 17.58 14.04 -19.36
N SER A 279 17.10 14.05 -20.60
CA SER A 279 15.68 14.16 -20.94
C SER A 279 14.80 13.02 -20.39
N TRP A 280 15.38 11.84 -20.16
CA TRP A 280 14.66 10.72 -19.56
C TRP A 280 14.15 11.02 -18.12
N LYS A 281 14.78 11.95 -17.38
CA LYS A 281 14.38 12.39 -16.05
C LYS A 281 13.00 13.08 -16.04
N GLU A 282 12.54 13.62 -17.18
CA GLU A 282 11.18 14.17 -17.29
C GLU A 282 10.10 13.10 -17.04
N ARG A 283 10.37 11.85 -17.43
CA ARG A 283 9.48 10.70 -17.20
C ARG A 283 9.60 10.16 -15.77
N TRP A 284 10.79 10.31 -15.13
CA TRP A 284 11.16 9.77 -13.82
C TRP A 284 11.69 10.84 -12.87
N PRO A 285 10.88 11.88 -12.56
CA PRO A 285 11.38 13.10 -11.91
C PRO A 285 11.58 12.96 -10.39
N TRP A 286 11.00 11.96 -9.75
CA TRP A 286 11.18 11.73 -8.31
C TRP A 286 12.34 10.76 -8.09
N TYR A 287 13.18 11.03 -7.09
CA TYR A 287 14.23 10.09 -6.71
C TYR A 287 14.51 10.08 -5.21
N MET A 288 15.07 8.97 -4.77
CA MET A 288 15.62 8.79 -3.43
C MET A 288 17.03 8.24 -3.55
N GLU A 289 17.92 8.66 -2.67
CA GLU A 289 19.27 8.10 -2.60
C GLU A 289 19.24 6.70 -2.02
N GLY A 290 19.92 5.76 -2.67
CA GLY A 290 20.10 4.39 -2.23
C GLY A 290 21.57 4.04 -2.09
N GLN A 291 21.92 3.38 -0.99
CA GLN A 291 23.21 2.73 -0.81
C GLN A 291 23.15 1.29 -1.33
N ASN A 292 23.98 0.96 -2.28
CA ASN A 292 24.07 -0.38 -2.85
C ASN A 292 24.75 -1.35 -1.87
N HIS A 293 24.09 -2.44 -1.55
CA HIS A 293 24.58 -3.50 -0.70
C HIS A 293 25.01 -4.77 -1.49
N SER A 294 25.09 -4.65 -2.81
CA SER A 294 25.45 -5.72 -3.74
C SER A 294 26.29 -5.23 -4.92
N CYS A 295 27.26 -4.34 -4.66
CA CYS A 295 28.09 -3.73 -5.70
C CYS A 295 28.79 -4.79 -6.57
N ASP A 296 29.41 -5.82 -5.98
CA ASP A 296 30.10 -6.88 -6.72
C ASP A 296 29.15 -7.66 -7.63
N PHE A 297 27.94 -7.96 -7.15
CA PHE A 297 26.89 -8.58 -7.96
C PHE A 297 26.44 -7.64 -9.06
N GLY A 298 26.20 -6.36 -8.76
CA GLY A 298 25.74 -5.35 -9.72
C GLY A 298 26.70 -5.12 -10.88
N GLY A 299 28.01 -5.29 -10.65
CA GLY A 299 29.05 -5.23 -11.67
C GLY A 299 29.21 -6.49 -12.52
N SER A 300 28.48 -7.56 -12.20
CA SER A 300 28.57 -8.85 -12.89
C SER A 300 27.23 -9.62 -12.94
N TRP A 301 26.10 -8.96 -12.69
CA TRP A 301 24.76 -9.58 -12.62
C TRP A 301 24.42 -10.45 -13.85
N TRP A 302 24.94 -10.11 -15.03
CA TRP A 302 24.75 -10.86 -16.28
C TRP A 302 25.43 -12.23 -16.28
N GLU A 303 26.45 -12.44 -15.46
CA GLU A 303 27.12 -13.75 -15.32
C GLU A 303 26.25 -14.75 -14.57
N TYR A 304 25.42 -14.26 -13.64
CA TYR A 304 24.53 -15.06 -12.81
C TYR A 304 23.13 -15.15 -13.37
N ASP A 305 22.67 -14.13 -14.07
CA ASP A 305 21.37 -14.03 -14.75
C ASP A 305 20.18 -14.56 -13.91
N ILE A 306 20.09 -14.11 -12.66
CA ILE A 306 19.01 -14.53 -11.75
C ILE A 306 17.69 -13.96 -12.23
N LYS A 307 16.89 -14.77 -12.92
CA LYS A 307 15.56 -14.36 -13.41
C LYS A 307 14.59 -14.20 -12.26
N ARG A 308 13.97 -13.03 -12.17
CA ARG A 308 12.92 -12.68 -11.20
C ARG A 308 11.79 -13.72 -11.17
N ASN A 309 11.31 -14.13 -12.34
CA ASN A 309 10.21 -15.08 -12.42
C ASN A 309 10.62 -16.50 -11.99
N ALA A 310 11.85 -16.94 -12.30
CA ALA A 310 12.35 -18.21 -11.80
C ALA A 310 12.51 -18.21 -10.28
N ALA A 311 13.01 -17.10 -9.73
CA ALA A 311 13.11 -16.92 -8.27
C ALA A 311 11.72 -16.91 -7.59
N LEU A 312 10.72 -16.31 -8.23
CA LEU A 312 9.34 -16.33 -7.79
C LEU A 312 8.78 -17.77 -7.73
N GLU A 313 8.94 -18.55 -8.78
CA GLU A 313 8.44 -19.92 -8.81
C GLU A 313 9.13 -20.80 -7.77
N GLU A 314 10.43 -20.66 -7.59
CA GLU A 314 11.17 -21.37 -6.54
C GLU A 314 10.69 -20.97 -5.14
N PHE A 315 10.47 -19.67 -4.89
CA PHE A 315 9.92 -19.19 -3.62
C PHE A 315 8.55 -19.80 -3.33
N ARG A 316 7.66 -19.84 -4.33
CA ARG A 316 6.32 -20.43 -4.21
C ARG A 316 6.35 -21.93 -3.92
N GLN A 317 7.32 -22.66 -4.48
CA GLN A 317 7.52 -24.09 -4.16
C GLN A 317 7.99 -24.30 -2.72
N LEU A 318 8.91 -23.45 -2.23
CA LEU A 318 9.43 -23.55 -0.87
C LEU A 318 8.45 -23.01 0.18
N TYR A 319 7.68 -21.99 -0.16
CA TYR A 319 6.79 -21.28 0.75
C TYR A 319 5.38 -21.09 0.15
N PRO A 320 4.62 -22.16 -0.09
CA PRO A 320 3.37 -22.11 -0.84
C PRO A 320 2.25 -21.30 -0.19
N THR A 321 2.37 -21.00 1.11
CA THR A 321 1.37 -20.25 1.88
C THR A 321 1.76 -18.78 2.13
N ILE A 322 2.99 -18.38 1.74
CA ILE A 322 3.49 -17.01 1.95
C ILE A 322 3.29 -16.21 0.66
N PRO A 323 2.50 -15.11 0.68
CA PRO A 323 2.35 -14.27 -0.48
C PRO A 323 3.64 -13.54 -0.83
N VAL A 324 3.81 -13.14 -2.09
CA VAL A 324 4.99 -12.40 -2.55
C VAL A 324 4.81 -10.89 -2.47
N THR A 325 3.58 -10.38 -2.55
CA THR A 325 3.30 -8.95 -2.42
C THR A 325 2.60 -8.64 -1.10
N LYS A 326 2.72 -7.41 -0.64
CA LYS A 326 1.99 -6.95 0.56
C LYS A 326 0.47 -7.03 0.39
N SER A 327 -0.02 -6.84 -0.82
CA SER A 327 -1.43 -7.01 -1.19
C SER A 327 -1.94 -8.44 -1.03
N GLY A 328 -1.04 -9.40 -0.80
CA GLY A 328 -1.35 -10.83 -0.61
C GLY A 328 -1.35 -11.64 -1.89
N ASN A 329 -0.88 -11.08 -3.00
CA ASN A 329 -0.78 -11.78 -4.27
C ASN A 329 0.44 -12.71 -4.29
N PHE A 330 0.32 -13.80 -5.04
CA PHE A 330 1.36 -14.82 -5.26
C PHE A 330 2.07 -14.64 -6.60
N THR A 331 1.78 -13.53 -7.30
CA THR A 331 2.38 -13.16 -8.59
C THR A 331 2.91 -11.74 -8.54
N LEU A 332 3.72 -11.37 -9.52
CA LEU A 332 4.26 -10.02 -9.73
C LEU A 332 3.60 -9.37 -10.97
N GLY A 333 2.35 -9.71 -11.23
CA GLY A 333 1.60 -9.23 -12.40
C GLY A 333 1.57 -7.70 -12.52
N THR A 334 1.51 -7.00 -11.42
CA THR A 334 1.48 -5.53 -11.32
C THR A 334 2.66 -4.84 -12.03
N LEU A 335 3.84 -5.46 -12.04
CA LEU A 335 5.00 -4.93 -12.77
C LEU A 335 4.80 -4.95 -14.30
N ASN A 336 3.93 -5.81 -14.81
CA ASN A 336 3.61 -5.90 -16.24
C ASN A 336 2.70 -4.75 -16.72
N PHE A 337 2.03 -4.05 -15.77
CA PHE A 337 1.13 -2.93 -16.05
C PHE A 337 1.79 -1.55 -15.90
N GLY A 338 3.13 -1.48 -15.83
CA GLY A 338 3.89 -0.25 -15.85
C GLY A 338 4.08 0.43 -14.49
N ASN A 339 3.83 -0.29 -13.40
CA ASN A 339 4.17 0.22 -12.06
C ASN A 339 5.68 0.34 -11.90
N ASP A 340 6.12 1.45 -11.32
CA ASP A 340 7.55 1.76 -11.13
C ASP A 340 8.16 1.08 -9.91
N LYS A 341 7.35 0.44 -9.08
CA LYS A 341 7.73 -0.39 -7.95
C LYS A 341 6.54 -1.24 -7.49
N VAL A 342 6.80 -2.30 -6.76
CA VAL A 342 5.80 -3.07 -6.01
C VAL A 342 6.32 -3.38 -4.61
N GLN A 343 5.50 -3.17 -3.58
CA GLN A 343 5.84 -3.59 -2.24
C GLN A 343 5.69 -5.11 -2.10
N ILE A 344 6.80 -5.78 -1.82
CA ILE A 344 6.86 -7.23 -1.62
C ILE A 344 6.91 -7.58 -0.12
N THR A 345 6.61 -8.83 0.21
CA THR A 345 6.74 -9.33 1.57
C THR A 345 8.20 -9.38 2.00
N LYS A 346 8.46 -9.30 3.31
CA LYS A 346 9.80 -9.42 3.89
C LYS A 346 10.44 -10.75 3.49
N GLU A 347 9.69 -11.82 3.60
CA GLU A 347 10.14 -13.19 3.30
C GLU A 347 10.60 -13.32 1.85
N PHE A 348 9.84 -12.77 0.90
CA PHE A 348 10.23 -12.80 -0.51
C PHE A 348 11.41 -11.86 -0.78
N GLY A 349 11.44 -10.68 -0.17
CA GLY A 349 12.57 -9.74 -0.26
C GLY A 349 13.87 -10.34 0.23
N GLU A 350 13.85 -10.97 1.42
CA GLU A 350 15.03 -11.65 2.00
C GLU A 350 15.47 -12.86 1.16
N PHE A 351 14.52 -13.59 0.57
CA PHE A 351 14.80 -14.67 -0.35
C PHE A 351 15.56 -14.18 -1.60
N LEU A 352 15.09 -13.10 -2.24
CA LEU A 352 15.79 -12.50 -3.40
C LEU A 352 17.20 -12.01 -3.04
N ILE A 353 17.34 -11.33 -1.89
CA ILE A 353 18.66 -10.89 -1.38
C ILE A 353 19.57 -12.08 -1.09
N GLY A 354 19.02 -13.16 -0.55
CA GLY A 354 19.74 -14.40 -0.32
C GLY A 354 20.32 -14.98 -1.62
N LYS A 355 19.58 -14.94 -2.70
CA LYS A 355 20.05 -15.37 -4.03
C LYS A 355 21.22 -14.50 -4.52
N ILE A 356 21.12 -13.18 -4.40
CA ILE A 356 22.19 -12.25 -4.77
C ILE A 356 23.44 -12.53 -3.93
N LYS A 357 23.30 -12.63 -2.60
CA LYS A 357 24.44 -12.88 -1.69
C LYS A 357 25.14 -14.22 -1.93
N ASN A 358 24.44 -15.24 -2.35
CA ASN A 358 25.02 -16.55 -2.63
C ASN A 358 25.90 -16.54 -3.88
N CYS A 359 25.71 -15.59 -4.80
CA CYS A 359 26.57 -15.40 -5.98
C CYS A 359 27.89 -14.65 -5.64
N MET A 360 27.91 -13.90 -4.53
CA MET A 360 29.07 -13.11 -4.11
C MET A 360 30.03 -13.87 -3.18
N LYS A 361 29.77 -15.14 -2.90
CA LYS A 361 30.63 -16.05 -2.12
C LYS A 361 31.50 -16.86 -3.04
#